data_b0d802bfb04ce4be7e6d958e3b39bec5
#
_entry.id   b0d802bfb04ce4be7e6d958e3b39bec5
#
_cell.length_a   1.000
_cell.length_b   1.000
_cell.length_c   1.000
_cell.angle_alpha   90.00
_cell.angle_beta   90.00
_cell.angle_gamma   90.00
#
_symmetry.space_group_name_H-M   'P 1'
#
loop_
_entity.id
_entity.type
_entity.pdbx_description
1 polymer ?
#
loop_
_entity_poly.entity_id
_entity_poly.type
_entity_poly.pdbx_seq_one_letter_code
_entity_poly.pdbx_strand_id
1 'polypeptide(L)'
;MILRIAAAAALLVAAPVFAAGARACSCAELSRAAPARLADFVARADRVVHARVVQRLSLREARIEVIESFKGAGERLEALRGDGANCGFTFVPGEERVYFVFSGVVTLCGRAAPRPELLARLRKLKVGDAGCEGVAQPPRPPAVAAIEEAEPSPYEPQYGFDTDLALGVGHVRPVREEERDDWTRRLKLPVFTAPGGEVKIWLTPGSVGGDVLVETGYETGSLIVLQARPDGWLQIRFGGPLASGAGWVHRCHLDAATPRLEYQPWESVLARAAPLYFRSWTPRNLRKAASTDAPVVAVIPPDPNLYGIRPLEFRGDWARVRVSIPSTYCADPKPRRARVREGWIRWRSADRSPALWYYTRGC
;
A
#
# COMPACT_ATOMS: atom_id res chain seq x y z
N MET A 1 29.55 -70.50 48.58
CA MET A 1 30.15 -69.20 48.17
C MET A 1 29.69 -68.93 46.73
N ILE A 2 28.58 -68.22 46.58
CA ILE A 2 27.94 -67.99 45.28
C ILE A 2 28.04 -66.54 44.94
N LEU A 3 28.79 -66.24 43.89
CA LEU A 3 29.06 -64.90 43.40
C LEU A 3 27.85 -64.44 42.52
N ARG A 4 27.12 -63.42 42.92
CA ARG A 4 26.06 -62.78 42.10
C ARG A 4 26.69 -61.65 41.30
N ILE A 5 26.68 -61.82 39.99
CA ILE A 5 27.02 -60.75 39.02
C ILE A 5 25.75 -59.97 38.74
N ALA A 6 25.73 -58.67 39.11
CA ALA A 6 24.65 -57.75 38.77
C ALA A 6 24.97 -57.10 37.44
N ALA A 7 24.15 -57.39 36.43
CA ALA A 7 24.23 -56.70 35.12
C ALA A 7 23.48 -55.36 35.21
N ALA A 8 24.21 -54.25 35.08
CA ALA A 8 23.61 -52.91 34.95
C ALA A 8 23.21 -52.68 33.49
N ALA A 9 21.91 -52.63 33.24
CA ALA A 9 21.37 -52.20 31.94
C ALA A 9 21.36 -50.70 31.86
N ALA A 10 22.23 -50.13 31.00
CA ALA A 10 22.21 -48.71 30.67
C ALA A 10 21.08 -48.42 29.68
N LEU A 11 20.00 -47.78 30.15
CA LEU A 11 18.96 -47.23 29.29
C LEU A 11 19.51 -45.97 28.61
N LEU A 12 19.86 -46.11 27.32
CA LEU A 12 20.07 -44.97 26.43
C LEU A 12 18.71 -44.33 26.10
N VAL A 13 18.38 -43.23 26.77
CA VAL A 13 17.25 -42.37 26.41
C VAL A 13 17.68 -41.61 25.16
N ALA A 14 17.25 -42.06 23.99
CA ALA A 14 17.34 -41.30 22.76
C ALA A 14 16.38 -40.11 22.83
N ALA A 15 16.91 -38.94 23.15
CA ALA A 15 16.17 -37.68 23.03
C ALA A 15 15.81 -37.46 21.56
N PRO A 16 14.52 -37.25 21.19
CA PRO A 16 14.18 -36.89 19.83
C PRO A 16 14.77 -35.47 19.59
N VAL A 17 15.78 -35.40 18.74
CA VAL A 17 16.23 -34.14 18.15
C VAL A 17 15.05 -33.63 17.32
N PHE A 18 14.23 -32.75 17.87
CA PHE A 18 13.33 -31.96 17.08
C PHE A 18 14.18 -31.11 16.14
N ALA A 19 14.43 -31.60 14.96
CA ALA A 19 14.87 -30.79 13.84
C ALA A 19 13.76 -29.75 13.66
N ALA A 20 13.98 -28.52 14.19
CA ALA A 20 13.19 -27.36 13.85
C ALA A 20 13.31 -27.22 12.33
N GLY A 21 12.33 -27.78 11.62
CA GLY A 21 12.26 -27.75 10.17
C GLY A 21 12.34 -26.28 9.76
N ALA A 22 13.48 -25.89 9.21
CA ALA A 22 13.60 -24.60 8.54
C ALA A 22 12.41 -24.53 7.57
N ARG A 23 11.44 -23.68 7.86
CA ARG A 23 10.30 -23.43 6.96
C ARG A 23 10.91 -22.91 5.67
N ALA A 24 11.07 -23.80 4.69
CA ALA A 24 11.55 -23.42 3.38
C ALA A 24 10.61 -22.34 2.85
N CYS A 25 11.15 -21.17 2.53
CA CYS A 25 10.41 -20.10 1.89
C CYS A 25 9.98 -20.61 0.51
N SER A 26 8.74 -21.08 0.40
CA SER A 26 8.19 -21.53 -0.88
C SER A 26 7.31 -20.43 -1.48
N CYS A 27 7.72 -19.92 -2.63
CA CYS A 27 6.88 -19.09 -3.46
C CYS A 27 6.24 -19.98 -4.53
N ALA A 28 4.93 -19.94 -4.66
CA ALA A 28 4.29 -20.59 -5.81
C ALA A 28 4.85 -19.94 -7.09
N GLU A 29 5.36 -20.76 -8.00
CA GLU A 29 6.02 -20.29 -9.22
C GLU A 29 5.04 -19.48 -10.07
N LEU A 30 5.25 -18.17 -10.13
CA LEU A 30 4.38 -17.23 -10.87
C LEU A 30 4.30 -17.55 -12.37
N SER A 31 5.35 -18.14 -12.91
CA SER A 31 5.36 -18.58 -14.32
C SER A 31 4.31 -19.65 -14.61
N ARG A 32 3.92 -20.44 -13.61
CA ARG A 32 2.89 -21.50 -13.70
C ARG A 32 1.56 -21.11 -13.04
N ALA A 33 1.47 -19.92 -12.48
CA ALA A 33 0.25 -19.48 -11.83
C ALA A 33 -0.93 -19.41 -12.80
N ALA A 34 -2.15 -19.69 -12.31
CA ALA A 34 -3.37 -19.50 -13.07
C ALA A 34 -3.47 -18.02 -13.57
N PRO A 35 -4.11 -17.76 -14.74
CA PRO A 35 -4.21 -16.42 -15.32
C PRO A 35 -4.75 -15.37 -14.33
N ALA A 36 -5.81 -15.68 -13.61
CA ALA A 36 -6.40 -14.79 -12.62
C ALA A 36 -5.45 -14.42 -11.49
N ARG A 37 -4.65 -15.38 -11.00
CA ARG A 37 -3.65 -15.15 -9.96
C ARG A 37 -2.51 -14.26 -10.44
N LEU A 38 -2.06 -14.44 -11.68
CA LEU A 38 -1.03 -13.58 -12.27
C LEU A 38 -1.57 -12.15 -12.44
N ALA A 39 -2.81 -12.00 -12.93
CA ALA A 39 -3.45 -10.70 -13.09
C ALA A 39 -3.59 -9.96 -11.76
N ASP A 40 -4.02 -10.65 -10.69
CA ASP A 40 -4.09 -10.09 -9.34
C ASP A 40 -2.70 -9.67 -8.82
N PHE A 41 -1.67 -10.47 -9.08
CA PHE A 41 -0.30 -10.15 -8.68
C PHE A 41 0.25 -8.93 -9.42
N VAL A 42 0.01 -8.85 -10.74
CA VAL A 42 0.34 -7.66 -11.57
C VAL A 42 -0.45 -6.44 -11.09
N ALA A 43 -1.74 -6.60 -10.80
CA ALA A 43 -2.58 -5.48 -10.34
C ALA A 43 -2.05 -4.86 -9.03
N ARG A 44 -1.55 -5.68 -8.09
CA ARG A 44 -1.02 -5.23 -6.80
C ARG A 44 0.41 -4.70 -6.85
N ALA A 45 1.23 -5.13 -7.81
CA ALA A 45 2.58 -4.63 -7.96
C ALA A 45 2.54 -3.17 -8.42
N ASP A 46 3.42 -2.33 -7.90
CA ASP A 46 3.60 -0.95 -8.36
C ASP A 46 4.26 -0.93 -9.74
N ARG A 47 5.19 -1.89 -9.93
CA ARG A 47 5.92 -2.07 -11.18
C ARG A 47 6.12 -3.55 -11.50
N VAL A 48 6.16 -3.85 -12.80
CA VAL A 48 6.51 -5.18 -13.31
C VAL A 48 7.47 -4.99 -14.47
N VAL A 49 8.71 -5.43 -14.30
CA VAL A 49 9.76 -5.27 -15.31
C VAL A 49 10.49 -6.59 -15.58
N HIS A 50 10.83 -6.83 -16.85
CA HIS A 50 11.86 -7.77 -17.23
C HIS A 50 13.17 -7.03 -17.28
N ALA A 51 14.15 -7.44 -16.51
CA ALA A 51 15.41 -6.73 -16.39
C ALA A 51 16.58 -7.67 -16.15
N ARG A 52 17.78 -7.18 -16.52
CA ARG A 52 19.07 -7.80 -16.25
C ARG A 52 19.78 -7.09 -15.11
N VAL A 53 20.36 -7.82 -14.19
CA VAL A 53 21.22 -7.26 -13.14
C VAL A 53 22.57 -6.87 -13.78
N VAL A 54 22.86 -5.59 -13.84
CA VAL A 54 24.16 -5.11 -14.37
C VAL A 54 25.21 -4.97 -13.31
N GLN A 55 24.80 -4.62 -12.08
CA GLN A 55 25.72 -4.46 -10.96
C GLN A 55 25.01 -4.73 -9.63
N ARG A 56 25.66 -5.48 -8.74
CA ARG A 56 25.23 -5.59 -7.35
C ARG A 56 25.84 -4.46 -6.55
N LEU A 57 25.01 -3.63 -5.94
CA LEU A 57 25.43 -2.48 -5.12
C LEU A 57 25.63 -2.92 -3.66
N SER A 58 24.77 -3.82 -3.16
CA SER A 58 24.88 -4.41 -1.82
C SER A 58 24.27 -5.84 -1.83
N LEU A 59 24.16 -6.48 -0.67
CA LEU A 59 23.43 -7.76 -0.55
C LEU A 59 21.95 -7.64 -0.92
N ARG A 60 21.39 -6.44 -0.81
CA ARG A 60 19.95 -6.19 -0.96
C ARG A 60 19.63 -5.18 -2.07
N GLU A 61 20.62 -4.71 -2.78
CA GLU A 61 20.43 -3.67 -3.79
C GLU A 61 21.26 -3.95 -5.03
N ALA A 62 20.67 -3.75 -6.18
CA ALA A 62 21.33 -3.92 -7.46
C ALA A 62 20.91 -2.83 -8.45
N ARG A 63 21.83 -2.47 -9.33
CA ARG A 63 21.52 -1.72 -10.55
C ARG A 63 21.06 -2.70 -11.60
N ILE A 64 19.92 -2.43 -12.21
CA ILE A 64 19.34 -3.25 -13.27
C ILE A 64 19.27 -2.47 -14.58
N GLU A 65 19.35 -3.18 -15.68
CA GLU A 65 18.97 -2.70 -17.01
C GLU A 65 17.59 -3.25 -17.34
N VAL A 66 16.61 -2.36 -17.51
CA VAL A 66 15.25 -2.73 -17.89
C VAL A 66 15.22 -3.09 -19.36
N ILE A 67 14.87 -4.34 -19.66
CA ILE A 67 14.71 -4.88 -21.02
C ILE A 67 13.31 -4.60 -21.53
N GLU A 68 12.30 -4.84 -20.69
CA GLU A 68 10.89 -4.61 -21.02
C GLU A 68 10.11 -4.23 -19.75
N SER A 69 9.27 -3.21 -19.82
CA SER A 69 8.33 -2.84 -18.75
C SER A 69 6.93 -3.32 -19.09
N PHE A 70 6.27 -4.00 -18.15
CA PHE A 70 4.87 -4.48 -18.28
C PHE A 70 3.91 -3.63 -17.45
N LYS A 71 4.41 -2.94 -16.42
CA LYS A 71 3.65 -2.02 -15.57
C LYS A 71 4.57 -0.99 -14.93
N GLY A 72 4.12 0.26 -14.90
CA GLY A 72 4.86 1.40 -14.34
C GLY A 72 6.00 1.86 -15.23
N ALA A 73 6.23 3.17 -15.25
CA ALA A 73 7.38 3.77 -15.93
C ALA A 73 8.67 3.46 -15.16
N GLY A 74 9.78 3.36 -15.87
CA GLY A 74 11.10 3.15 -15.30
C GLY A 74 12.19 3.64 -16.24
N GLU A 75 13.30 4.07 -15.67
CA GLU A 75 14.49 4.38 -16.42
C GLU A 75 15.11 3.10 -16.97
N ARG A 76 15.86 3.22 -18.09
CA ARG A 76 16.56 2.07 -18.66
C ARG A 76 17.56 1.46 -17.66
N LEU A 77 18.20 2.27 -16.84
CA LEU A 77 19.08 1.85 -15.75
C LEU A 77 18.54 2.41 -14.45
N GLU A 78 18.27 1.53 -13.50
CA GLU A 78 17.74 1.92 -12.21
C GLU A 78 18.23 1.02 -11.08
N ALA A 79 18.08 1.47 -9.83
CA ALA A 79 18.36 0.67 -8.65
C ALA A 79 17.09 -0.07 -8.19
N LEU A 80 17.22 -1.38 -7.95
CA LEU A 80 16.20 -2.20 -7.29
C LEU A 80 16.68 -2.62 -5.92
N ARG A 81 15.75 -2.58 -4.96
CA ARG A 81 15.99 -3.00 -3.59
C ARG A 81 15.22 -4.30 -3.29
N GLY A 82 15.91 -5.28 -2.68
CA GLY A 82 15.29 -6.49 -2.13
C GLY A 82 14.75 -6.25 -0.73
N ASP A 83 13.69 -7.00 -0.36
CA ASP A 83 13.16 -6.98 0.98
C ASP A 83 14.19 -7.56 1.97
N GLY A 84 14.48 -7.05 3.02
CA GLY A 84 15.43 -7.59 4.00
C GLY A 84 14.91 -8.76 4.84
N ALA A 85 13.81 -9.41 4.42
CA ALA A 85 13.21 -10.52 5.14
C ALA A 85 14.14 -11.75 5.22
N ASN A 86 13.91 -12.64 6.19
CA ASN A 86 14.70 -13.87 6.41
C ASN A 86 14.76 -14.80 5.20
N CYS A 87 13.86 -14.60 4.24
CA CYS A 87 13.82 -15.29 2.95
C CYS A 87 14.29 -14.42 1.80
N GLY A 88 15.12 -13.43 2.08
CA GLY A 88 15.70 -12.54 1.06
C GLY A 88 16.51 -13.31 0.01
N PHE A 89 16.56 -12.74 -1.18
CA PHE A 89 17.39 -13.27 -2.28
C PHE A 89 18.57 -12.32 -2.54
N THR A 90 19.59 -12.84 -3.18
CA THR A 90 20.73 -12.05 -3.64
C THR A 90 20.59 -11.77 -5.13
N PHE A 91 20.87 -10.54 -5.54
CA PHE A 91 20.99 -10.19 -6.94
C PHE A 91 22.31 -10.74 -7.50
N VAL A 92 22.25 -11.44 -8.63
CA VAL A 92 23.42 -12.02 -9.30
C VAL A 92 23.68 -11.22 -10.58
N PRO A 93 24.85 -10.58 -10.74
CA PRO A 93 25.18 -9.86 -11.97
C PRO A 93 25.05 -10.77 -13.20
N GLY A 94 24.47 -10.23 -14.28
CA GLY A 94 24.15 -10.98 -15.51
C GLY A 94 22.85 -11.76 -15.49
N GLU A 95 22.21 -11.95 -14.33
CA GLU A 95 20.95 -12.66 -14.22
C GLU A 95 19.79 -11.83 -14.79
N GLU A 96 18.95 -12.47 -15.60
CA GLU A 96 17.71 -11.87 -16.11
C GLU A 96 16.50 -12.44 -15.34
N ARG A 97 15.62 -11.54 -14.90
CA ARG A 97 14.39 -11.88 -14.17
C ARG A 97 13.25 -10.95 -14.52
N VAL A 98 12.05 -11.44 -14.32
CA VAL A 98 10.88 -10.58 -14.17
C VAL A 98 10.75 -10.21 -12.69
N TYR A 99 10.79 -8.91 -12.42
CA TYR A 99 10.66 -8.36 -11.07
C TYR A 99 9.30 -7.71 -10.90
N PHE A 100 8.61 -8.08 -9.84
CA PHE A 100 7.36 -7.46 -9.35
C PHE A 100 7.74 -6.62 -8.13
N VAL A 101 7.65 -5.33 -8.27
CA VAL A 101 8.05 -4.35 -7.25
C VAL A 101 6.81 -3.93 -6.48
N PHE A 102 6.90 -3.96 -5.15
CA PHE A 102 5.83 -3.55 -4.24
C PHE A 102 6.40 -2.52 -3.26
N SER A 103 5.88 -1.31 -3.28
CA SER A 103 6.39 -0.20 -2.45
C SER A 103 7.91 0.02 -2.60
N GLY A 104 8.40 -0.03 -3.85
CA GLY A 104 9.81 0.16 -4.18
C GLY A 104 10.73 -1.02 -3.86
N VAL A 105 10.19 -2.16 -3.39
CA VAL A 105 10.95 -3.32 -2.93
C VAL A 105 10.55 -4.58 -3.70
N VAL A 106 11.52 -5.42 -4.04
CA VAL A 106 11.30 -6.76 -4.60
C VAL A 106 11.37 -7.80 -3.49
N THR A 107 10.32 -8.59 -3.33
CA THR A 107 10.28 -9.73 -2.41
C THR A 107 10.80 -11.01 -3.11
N LEU A 108 11.13 -12.06 -2.35
CA LEU A 108 11.49 -13.36 -2.92
C LEU A 108 10.42 -13.86 -3.89
N CYS A 109 9.14 -13.72 -3.54
CA CYS A 109 8.02 -14.10 -4.39
C CYS A 109 7.74 -13.09 -5.52
N GLY A 110 8.35 -11.93 -5.46
CA GLY A 110 8.26 -10.86 -6.47
C GLY A 110 9.24 -11.03 -7.64
N ARG A 111 9.82 -12.22 -7.83
CA ARG A 111 10.73 -12.48 -8.96
C ARG A 111 10.40 -13.80 -9.65
N ALA A 112 10.54 -13.84 -10.95
CA ALA A 112 10.27 -15.02 -11.77
C ALA A 112 11.27 -15.16 -12.89
N ALA A 113 11.50 -16.41 -13.36
CA ALA A 113 12.28 -16.63 -14.58
C ALA A 113 11.55 -16.01 -15.78
N PRO A 114 12.26 -15.36 -16.73
CA PRO A 114 11.66 -14.69 -17.89
C PRO A 114 11.29 -15.73 -18.98
N ARG A 115 10.42 -16.67 -18.65
CA ARG A 115 9.95 -17.70 -19.60
C ARG A 115 9.10 -17.07 -20.70
N PRO A 116 9.19 -17.49 -21.95
CA PRO A 116 8.41 -16.93 -23.05
C PRO A 116 6.91 -16.87 -22.78
N GLU A 117 6.35 -17.91 -22.14
CA GLU A 117 4.93 -17.98 -21.80
C GLU A 117 4.54 -16.94 -20.76
N LEU A 118 5.39 -16.69 -19.74
CA LEU A 118 5.15 -15.64 -18.75
C LEU A 118 5.22 -14.27 -19.41
N LEU A 119 6.24 -14.00 -20.22
CA LEU A 119 6.38 -12.72 -20.93
C LEU A 119 5.19 -12.46 -21.87
N ALA A 120 4.76 -13.47 -22.63
CA ALA A 120 3.58 -13.36 -23.49
C ALA A 120 2.30 -13.05 -22.69
N ARG A 121 2.13 -13.68 -21.53
CA ARG A 121 0.99 -13.43 -20.63
C ARG A 121 1.07 -12.02 -20.03
N LEU A 122 2.24 -11.56 -19.61
CA LEU A 122 2.44 -10.21 -19.10
C LEU A 122 2.18 -9.15 -20.16
N ARG A 123 2.58 -9.38 -21.42
CA ARG A 123 2.24 -8.50 -22.55
C ARG A 123 0.73 -8.40 -22.78
N LYS A 124 -0.01 -9.52 -22.62
CA LYS A 124 -1.48 -9.50 -22.66
C LYS A 124 -2.12 -8.79 -21.46
N LEU A 125 -1.44 -8.84 -20.30
CA LEU A 125 -1.85 -8.16 -19.08
C LEU A 125 -1.23 -6.77 -18.98
N LYS A 126 -0.47 -6.32 -19.97
CA LYS A 126 0.14 -4.97 -20.00
C LYS A 126 -0.96 -3.94 -19.73
N VAL A 127 -1.21 -3.75 -18.44
CA VAL A 127 -2.19 -2.81 -17.92
C VAL A 127 -1.47 -1.47 -17.90
N GLY A 128 -1.69 -0.71 -18.98
CA GLY A 128 -1.67 0.69 -18.85
C GLY A 128 -0.34 1.44 -18.85
N ASP A 129 0.55 1.19 -19.82
CA ASP A 129 1.06 2.34 -20.57
C ASP A 129 0.12 2.62 -21.78
N ALA A 130 -0.83 1.74 -22.04
CA ALA A 130 -1.92 2.00 -23.00
C ALA A 130 -2.79 3.23 -22.63
N GLY A 131 -2.59 3.80 -21.45
CA GLY A 131 -3.34 4.94 -20.98
C GLY A 131 -2.67 6.30 -21.24
N CYS A 132 -1.36 6.32 -21.53
CA CYS A 132 -0.69 7.59 -21.83
C CYS A 132 -0.60 7.86 -23.34
N GLU A 133 -0.67 6.83 -24.20
CA GLU A 133 -0.85 6.99 -25.63
C GLU A 133 -2.27 7.53 -25.90
N GLY A 134 -2.34 8.78 -26.35
CA GLY A 134 -3.62 9.48 -26.58
C GLY A 134 -4.16 10.29 -25.38
N VAL A 135 -3.57 10.19 -24.20
CA VAL A 135 -3.83 11.18 -23.15
C VAL A 135 -3.12 12.47 -23.55
N ALA A 136 -3.90 13.48 -23.90
CA ALA A 136 -3.36 14.79 -24.31
C ALA A 136 -2.36 15.28 -23.26
N GLN A 137 -1.15 15.58 -23.70
CA GLN A 137 -0.21 16.29 -22.84
C GLN A 137 -0.85 17.64 -22.48
N PRO A 138 -0.95 17.95 -21.18
CA PRO A 138 -1.55 19.20 -20.80
C PRO A 138 -0.73 20.37 -21.37
N PRO A 139 -1.37 21.47 -21.71
CA PRO A 139 -0.64 22.67 -22.09
C PRO A 139 0.37 23.01 -20.99
N ARG A 140 1.47 23.65 -21.37
CA ARG A 140 2.51 24.04 -20.40
C ARG A 140 1.88 24.82 -19.26
N PRO A 141 2.21 24.51 -17.97
CA PRO A 141 1.70 25.29 -16.86
C PRO A 141 1.99 26.76 -17.07
N PRO A 142 1.05 27.67 -16.76
CA PRO A 142 1.32 29.09 -16.82
C PRO A 142 2.57 29.39 -15.99
N ALA A 143 3.41 30.31 -16.47
CA ALA A 143 4.55 30.79 -15.70
C ALA A 143 4.02 31.30 -14.35
N VAL A 144 4.41 30.64 -13.27
CA VAL A 144 4.04 31.07 -11.92
C VAL A 144 4.79 32.37 -11.70
N ALA A 145 4.08 33.50 -11.64
CA ALA A 145 4.65 34.73 -11.09
C ALA A 145 5.17 34.37 -9.69
N ALA A 146 6.40 34.78 -9.38
CA ALA A 146 6.99 34.53 -8.08
C ALA A 146 5.98 35.03 -7.03
N ILE A 147 5.40 34.08 -6.28
CA ILE A 147 4.54 34.43 -5.16
C ILE A 147 5.52 34.92 -4.11
N GLU A 148 5.43 36.18 -3.73
CA GLU A 148 6.07 36.70 -2.54
C GLU A 148 5.78 35.71 -1.41
N GLU A 149 6.81 35.27 -0.68
CA GLU A 149 6.67 34.32 0.41
C GLU A 149 5.65 34.88 1.40
N ALA A 150 4.43 34.39 1.31
CA ALA A 150 3.43 34.66 2.33
C ALA A 150 3.97 34.07 3.63
N GLU A 151 4.01 34.88 4.67
CA GLU A 151 4.36 34.44 6.01
C GLU A 151 3.60 33.14 6.34
N PRO A 152 4.26 32.13 6.95
CA PRO A 152 3.60 30.89 7.30
C PRO A 152 2.39 31.22 8.16
N SER A 153 1.20 30.93 7.64
CA SER A 153 -0.03 31.00 8.43
C SER A 153 0.20 30.18 9.68
N PRO A 154 -0.12 30.67 10.87
CA PRO A 154 -0.07 29.89 12.10
C PRO A 154 -1.23 28.89 12.11
N TYR A 155 -1.25 27.99 11.13
CA TYR A 155 -2.20 26.92 11.07
C TYR A 155 -1.71 25.81 12.01
N GLU A 156 -2.24 25.80 13.23
CA GLU A 156 -2.24 24.58 14.03
C GLU A 156 -3.15 23.59 13.33
N PRO A 157 -2.61 22.47 12.78
CA PRO A 157 -3.46 21.42 12.25
C PRO A 157 -4.31 20.93 13.41
N GLN A 158 -5.61 21.14 13.32
CA GLN A 158 -6.57 20.54 14.25
C GLN A 158 -6.47 19.03 14.06
N TYR A 159 -5.79 18.36 14.97
CA TYR A 159 -5.60 16.90 15.03
C TYR A 159 -6.89 16.16 15.43
N GLY A 160 -8.01 16.57 14.88
CA GLY A 160 -9.28 15.88 14.96
C GLY A 160 -9.61 15.36 13.57
N PHE A 161 -9.78 14.04 13.43
CA PHE A 161 -10.43 13.53 12.23
C PHE A 161 -11.74 14.27 12.08
N ASP A 162 -11.86 15.07 11.04
CA ASP A 162 -13.16 15.47 10.56
C ASP A 162 -13.86 14.20 10.09
N THR A 163 -14.70 13.62 10.98
CA THR A 163 -15.46 12.41 10.71
C THR A 163 -16.38 12.57 9.51
N ASP A 164 -16.69 13.83 9.14
CA ASP A 164 -17.59 14.17 8.05
C ASP A 164 -16.87 14.29 6.72
N LEU A 165 -15.53 14.35 6.73
CA LEU A 165 -14.75 14.37 5.51
C LEU A 165 -14.88 13.05 4.76
N ALA A 166 -15.55 13.08 3.60
CA ALA A 166 -15.58 11.93 2.70
C ALA A 166 -14.17 11.62 2.15
N LEU A 167 -13.61 10.45 2.52
CA LEU A 167 -12.26 10.04 2.15
C LEU A 167 -12.20 9.34 0.78
N GLY A 168 -13.36 9.10 0.15
CA GLY A 168 -13.42 8.46 -1.16
C GLY A 168 -12.78 7.06 -1.19
N VAL A 169 -12.08 6.74 -2.28
CA VAL A 169 -11.59 5.37 -2.55
C VAL A 169 -10.09 5.19 -2.35
N GLY A 170 -9.35 6.27 -2.12
CA GLY A 170 -7.90 6.23 -1.95
C GLY A 170 -7.30 7.62 -1.86
N HIS A 171 -5.98 7.69 -1.98
CA HIS A 171 -5.26 8.96 -1.93
C HIS A 171 -4.11 9.01 -2.93
N VAL A 172 -3.62 10.23 -3.19
CA VAL A 172 -2.44 10.51 -4.00
C VAL A 172 -1.40 11.18 -3.12
N ARG A 173 -0.16 10.71 -3.20
CA ARG A 173 1.00 11.20 -2.44
C ARG A 173 2.29 11.09 -3.24
N PRO A 174 3.40 11.71 -2.82
CA PRO A 174 4.72 11.47 -3.41
C PRO A 174 5.15 10.01 -3.29
N VAL A 175 5.79 9.52 -4.35
CA VAL A 175 6.34 8.16 -4.41
C VAL A 175 7.47 8.01 -3.40
N ARG A 176 8.38 9.00 -3.36
CA ARG A 176 9.56 8.97 -2.49
C ARG A 176 9.21 9.50 -1.10
N GLU A 177 9.71 8.83 -0.08
CA GLU A 177 9.45 9.19 1.31
C GLU A 177 10.07 10.55 1.67
N GLU A 178 11.28 10.79 1.21
CA GLU A 178 12.01 12.04 1.38
C GLU A 178 11.36 13.26 0.69
N GLU A 179 10.43 13.01 -0.23
CA GLU A 179 9.70 14.07 -0.92
C GLU A 179 8.35 14.41 -0.27
N ARG A 180 7.94 13.69 0.81
CA ARG A 180 6.61 13.84 1.43
C ARG A 180 6.46 15.10 2.24
N ASP A 181 7.57 15.62 2.76
CA ASP A 181 7.55 16.89 3.49
C ASP A 181 7.31 18.04 2.53
N ASP A 182 6.34 18.89 2.85
CA ASP A 182 6.02 20.10 2.07
C ASP A 182 5.85 19.89 0.55
N TRP A 183 5.51 18.67 0.14
CA TRP A 183 5.45 18.30 -1.28
C TRP A 183 4.48 19.19 -2.10
N THR A 184 3.43 19.72 -1.46
CA THR A 184 2.48 20.62 -2.09
C THR A 184 3.10 21.94 -2.51
N ARG A 185 4.21 22.35 -1.88
CA ARG A 185 4.98 23.54 -2.28
C ARG A 185 5.77 23.37 -3.57
N ARG A 186 5.90 22.11 -4.05
CA ARG A 186 6.59 21.79 -5.29
C ARG A 186 5.66 21.23 -6.35
N LEU A 187 4.36 21.10 -5.99
CA LEU A 187 3.38 20.43 -6.83
C LEU A 187 3.18 21.15 -8.16
N LYS A 188 3.19 20.35 -9.24
CA LYS A 188 2.74 20.75 -10.58
C LYS A 188 1.90 19.62 -11.14
N LEU A 189 0.58 19.75 -11.08
CA LEU A 189 -0.36 18.70 -11.47
C LEU A 189 -1.55 19.31 -12.22
N PRO A 190 -1.83 18.93 -13.49
CA PRO A 190 -3.03 19.37 -14.19
C PRO A 190 -4.24 18.63 -13.66
N VAL A 191 -5.32 19.37 -13.43
CA VAL A 191 -6.63 18.83 -13.07
C VAL A 191 -7.62 19.18 -14.16
N PHE A 192 -8.36 18.20 -14.64
CA PHE A 192 -9.26 18.30 -15.79
C PHE A 192 -10.72 18.41 -15.33
N THR A 193 -11.56 19.01 -16.16
CA THR A 193 -13.01 19.11 -15.91
C THR A 193 -13.68 17.75 -15.95
N ALA A 194 -13.24 16.86 -16.86
CA ALA A 194 -13.70 15.50 -17.05
C ALA A 194 -12.56 14.64 -17.60
N PRO A 195 -12.66 13.30 -17.59
CA PRO A 195 -11.74 12.41 -18.28
C PRO A 195 -11.61 12.79 -19.77
N GLY A 196 -10.39 13.13 -20.22
CA GLY A 196 -10.13 13.60 -21.58
C GLY A 196 -10.64 14.99 -21.91
N GLY A 197 -11.16 15.74 -20.93
CA GLY A 197 -11.65 17.09 -21.10
C GLY A 197 -10.54 18.15 -21.04
N GLU A 198 -10.94 19.40 -20.92
CA GLU A 198 -10.01 20.53 -20.80
C GLU A 198 -9.41 20.62 -19.39
N VAL A 199 -8.22 21.25 -19.29
CA VAL A 199 -7.60 21.53 -17.99
C VAL A 199 -8.45 22.55 -17.26
N LYS A 200 -8.97 22.13 -16.12
CA LYS A 200 -9.77 22.97 -15.20
C LYS A 200 -8.88 23.91 -14.40
N ILE A 201 -7.79 23.39 -13.87
CA ILE A 201 -6.83 24.13 -13.05
C ILE A 201 -5.48 23.40 -13.04
N TRP A 202 -4.42 24.13 -12.84
CA TRP A 202 -3.13 23.58 -12.44
C TRP A 202 -2.98 23.68 -10.92
N LEU A 203 -2.74 22.56 -10.25
CA LEU A 203 -2.28 22.58 -8.87
C LEU A 203 -0.80 22.91 -8.90
N THR A 204 -0.47 24.06 -8.35
CA THR A 204 0.88 24.63 -8.28
C THR A 204 1.23 24.92 -6.81
N PRO A 205 2.47 25.30 -6.49
CA PRO A 205 2.84 25.72 -5.14
C PRO A 205 1.82 26.71 -4.54
N GLY A 206 1.37 26.41 -3.33
CA GLY A 206 0.38 27.25 -2.63
C GLY A 206 -1.08 27.13 -3.09
N SER A 207 -1.38 26.32 -4.14
CA SER A 207 -2.75 26.11 -4.60
C SER A 207 -3.53 25.06 -3.80
N VAL A 208 -2.86 24.29 -2.93
CA VAL A 208 -3.46 23.24 -2.11
C VAL A 208 -3.37 23.64 -0.64
N GLY A 209 -4.51 23.85 -0.01
CA GLY A 209 -4.62 24.10 1.43
C GLY A 209 -4.54 22.82 2.25
N GLY A 210 -4.09 22.95 3.50
CA GLY A 210 -3.97 21.80 4.41
C GLY A 210 -5.33 21.18 4.78
N ASP A 211 -6.41 21.94 4.72
CA ASP A 211 -7.78 21.55 5.04
C ASP A 211 -8.38 20.49 4.09
N VAL A 212 -7.82 20.35 2.90
CA VAL A 212 -8.27 19.33 1.92
C VAL A 212 -7.36 18.11 1.87
N LEU A 213 -6.27 18.11 2.61
CA LEU A 213 -5.37 16.97 2.71
C LEU A 213 -5.82 16.03 3.84
N VAL A 214 -5.63 14.75 3.63
CA VAL A 214 -5.78 13.76 4.69
C VAL A 214 -4.40 13.32 5.17
N GLU A 215 -4.20 13.27 6.48
CA GLU A 215 -2.95 12.77 7.05
C GLU A 215 -2.84 11.26 6.83
N THR A 216 -1.81 10.83 6.11
CA THR A 216 -1.55 9.42 5.75
C THR A 216 -0.22 8.89 6.28
N GLY A 217 0.53 9.70 6.98
CA GLY A 217 1.78 9.41 7.67
C GLY A 217 2.05 10.50 8.67
N TYR A 218 3.14 10.39 9.42
CA TYR A 218 3.52 11.42 10.38
C TYR A 218 3.68 12.77 9.64
N GLU A 219 2.80 13.72 9.96
CA GLU A 219 2.75 15.06 9.35
C GLU A 219 2.70 15.09 7.81
N THR A 220 2.36 13.95 7.19
CA THR A 220 2.27 13.83 5.73
C THR A 220 0.83 13.90 5.26
N GLY A 221 0.47 14.97 4.58
CA GLY A 221 -0.82 15.15 3.93
C GLY A 221 -0.86 14.49 2.53
N SER A 222 -2.04 14.01 2.14
CA SER A 222 -2.29 13.41 0.83
C SER A 222 -3.58 13.94 0.22
N LEU A 223 -3.64 14.05 -1.12
CA LEU A 223 -4.88 14.40 -1.83
C LEU A 223 -5.85 13.22 -1.83
N ILE A 224 -7.11 13.49 -1.52
CA ILE A 224 -8.17 12.47 -1.51
C ILE A 224 -8.60 12.14 -2.94
N VAL A 225 -8.72 10.84 -3.24
CA VAL A 225 -9.30 10.33 -4.48
C VAL A 225 -10.74 9.91 -4.22
N LEU A 226 -11.70 10.65 -4.77
CA LEU A 226 -13.13 10.41 -4.61
C LEU A 226 -13.60 9.21 -5.44
N GLN A 227 -13.06 9.09 -6.66
CA GLN A 227 -13.37 8.01 -7.60
C GLN A 227 -12.11 7.58 -8.34
N ALA A 228 -12.02 6.30 -8.68
CA ALA A 228 -10.99 5.74 -9.55
C ALA A 228 -11.68 4.94 -10.66
N ARG A 229 -11.33 5.22 -11.91
CA ARG A 229 -11.85 4.53 -13.09
C ARG A 229 -10.86 3.47 -13.58
N PRO A 230 -11.34 2.41 -14.22
CA PRO A 230 -10.47 1.37 -14.79
C PRO A 230 -9.50 1.88 -15.85
N ASP A 231 -9.88 2.95 -16.58
CA ASP A 231 -9.09 3.58 -17.64
C ASP A 231 -7.99 4.52 -17.09
N GLY A 232 -7.76 4.52 -15.79
CA GLY A 232 -6.66 5.28 -15.16
C GLY A 232 -7.03 6.67 -14.69
N TRP A 233 -8.24 7.17 -14.96
CA TRP A 233 -8.69 8.45 -14.46
C TRP A 233 -9.08 8.38 -12.98
N LEU A 234 -8.67 9.40 -12.23
CA LEU A 234 -8.91 9.57 -10.80
C LEU A 234 -9.58 10.92 -10.58
N GLN A 235 -10.69 10.93 -9.87
CA GLN A 235 -11.30 12.17 -9.42
C GLN A 235 -10.69 12.54 -8.07
N ILE A 236 -9.93 13.62 -8.02
CA ILE A 236 -9.30 14.10 -6.79
C ILE A 236 -10.09 15.27 -6.22
N ARG A 237 -10.08 15.40 -4.90
CA ARG A 237 -10.47 16.61 -4.20
C ARG A 237 -9.29 17.55 -4.13
N PHE A 238 -9.53 18.83 -4.36
CA PHE A 238 -8.56 19.88 -4.18
C PHE A 238 -9.22 21.12 -3.55
N GLY A 239 -8.45 21.94 -2.90
CA GLY A 239 -8.90 23.18 -2.29
C GLY A 239 -7.73 24.00 -1.80
N GLY A 240 -7.97 25.28 -1.66
CA GLY A 240 -7.00 26.27 -1.22
C GLY A 240 -7.47 27.66 -1.50
N PRO A 241 -6.61 28.67 -1.32
CA PRO A 241 -7.00 30.09 -1.44
C PRO A 241 -7.55 30.49 -2.82
N LEU A 242 -7.14 29.76 -3.88
CA LEU A 242 -7.48 30.11 -5.27
C LEU A 242 -8.73 29.39 -5.79
N ALA A 243 -8.96 28.14 -5.38
CA ALA A 243 -10.11 27.35 -5.83
C ALA A 243 -10.31 26.11 -4.94
N SER A 244 -11.55 25.66 -4.82
CA SER A 244 -11.90 24.40 -4.17
C SER A 244 -12.85 23.58 -5.05
N GLY A 245 -12.84 22.26 -4.88
CA GLY A 245 -13.74 21.37 -5.61
C GLY A 245 -13.15 19.99 -5.89
N ALA A 246 -13.66 19.39 -6.94
CA ALA A 246 -13.17 18.13 -7.46
C ALA A 246 -12.84 18.25 -8.96
N GLY A 247 -11.94 17.43 -9.41
CA GLY A 247 -11.57 17.34 -10.82
C GLY A 247 -10.79 16.06 -11.11
N TRP A 248 -10.48 15.85 -12.37
CA TRP A 248 -9.92 14.60 -12.84
C TRP A 248 -8.44 14.72 -13.15
N VAL A 249 -7.67 13.72 -12.75
CA VAL A 249 -6.27 13.54 -13.14
C VAL A 249 -6.10 12.14 -13.71
N HIS A 250 -5.27 11.98 -14.70
CA HIS A 250 -4.92 10.65 -15.17
C HIS A 250 -3.64 10.16 -14.46
N ARG A 251 -3.50 8.84 -14.28
CA ARG A 251 -2.29 8.26 -13.64
C ARG A 251 -1.00 8.68 -14.31
N CYS A 252 -1.01 8.87 -15.63
CA CYS A 252 0.16 9.36 -16.35
C CYS A 252 0.58 10.77 -15.94
N HIS A 253 -0.37 11.62 -15.57
CA HIS A 253 -0.07 12.95 -15.04
C HIS A 253 0.53 12.88 -13.64
N LEU A 254 0.19 11.86 -12.84
CA LEU A 254 0.83 11.62 -11.54
C LEU A 254 2.30 11.22 -11.73
N ASP A 255 2.59 10.35 -12.72
CA ASP A 255 3.95 9.93 -13.04
C ASP A 255 4.82 11.07 -13.57
N ALA A 256 4.21 12.02 -14.30
CA ALA A 256 4.87 13.20 -14.85
C ALA A 256 4.89 14.39 -13.89
N ALA A 257 4.21 14.32 -12.75
CA ALA A 257 4.13 15.41 -11.78
C ALA A 257 5.47 15.68 -11.09
N THR A 258 5.61 16.87 -10.53
CA THR A 258 6.73 17.25 -9.67
C THR A 258 6.19 17.67 -8.30
N PRO A 259 6.50 16.91 -7.21
CA PRO A 259 7.20 15.63 -7.22
C PRO A 259 6.37 14.54 -7.93
N ARG A 260 7.02 13.44 -8.31
CA ARG A 260 6.31 12.28 -8.86
C ARG A 260 5.34 11.72 -7.83
N LEU A 261 4.10 11.44 -8.25
CA LEU A 261 3.00 11.04 -7.38
C LEU A 261 2.55 9.61 -7.67
N GLU A 262 1.96 8.97 -6.68
CA GLU A 262 1.33 7.66 -6.79
C GLU A 262 -0.10 7.69 -6.23
N TYR A 263 -0.97 6.90 -6.84
CA TYR A 263 -2.30 6.59 -6.30
C TYR A 263 -2.25 5.33 -5.45
N GLN A 264 -2.74 5.41 -4.23
CA GLN A 264 -2.91 4.27 -3.33
C GLN A 264 -4.38 4.11 -2.93
N PRO A 265 -5.03 2.98 -3.29
CA PRO A 265 -6.37 2.68 -2.81
C PRO A 265 -6.34 2.38 -1.30
N TRP A 266 -7.37 2.82 -0.56
CA TRP A 266 -7.45 2.61 0.88
C TRP A 266 -7.32 1.15 1.29
N GLU A 267 -7.86 0.22 0.49
CA GLU A 267 -7.71 -1.21 0.74
C GLU A 267 -6.24 -1.63 0.89
N SER A 268 -5.38 -1.16 -0.02
CA SER A 268 -3.95 -1.47 0.01
C SER A 268 -3.23 -0.81 1.19
N VAL A 269 -3.66 0.38 1.60
CA VAL A 269 -3.11 1.08 2.76
C VAL A 269 -3.50 0.36 4.04
N LEU A 270 -4.79 0.11 4.23
CA LEU A 270 -5.33 -0.52 5.43
C LEU A 270 -4.88 -1.98 5.58
N ALA A 271 -4.65 -2.70 4.48
CA ALA A 271 -4.13 -4.07 4.52
C ALA A 271 -2.73 -4.17 5.16
N ARG A 272 -1.95 -3.09 5.11
CA ARG A 272 -0.60 -3.02 5.67
C ARG A 272 -0.54 -2.34 7.04
N ALA A 273 -1.58 -1.59 7.37
CA ALA A 273 -1.65 -0.85 8.61
C ALA A 273 -2.17 -1.75 9.75
N ALA A 274 -1.57 -1.62 10.92
CA ALA A 274 -2.04 -2.24 12.15
C ALA A 274 -1.47 -1.46 13.35
N PRO A 275 -2.31 -1.15 14.32
CA PRO A 275 -3.73 -1.46 14.44
C PRO A 275 -4.61 -0.51 13.64
N LEU A 276 -5.82 -1.00 13.37
CA LEU A 276 -6.90 -0.19 12.84
C LEU A 276 -7.92 0.10 13.94
N TYR A 277 -8.67 1.19 13.75
CA TYR A 277 -9.81 1.56 14.57
C TYR A 277 -10.95 2.09 13.69
N PHE A 278 -12.18 2.16 14.24
CA PHE A 278 -13.29 2.78 13.53
C PHE A 278 -13.24 4.30 13.64
N ARG A 279 -13.50 5.00 12.55
CA ARG A 279 -13.59 6.47 12.52
C ARG A 279 -14.78 7.01 13.32
N SER A 280 -15.87 6.25 13.44
CA SER A 280 -17.05 6.66 14.21
C SER A 280 -17.09 5.95 15.58
N TRP A 281 -17.50 6.69 16.59
CA TRP A 281 -17.66 6.23 17.97
C TRP A 281 -18.98 5.45 18.18
N THR A 282 -19.31 4.54 17.27
CA THR A 282 -20.49 3.69 17.37
C THR A 282 -20.06 2.22 17.52
N PRO A 283 -20.74 1.43 18.35
CA PRO A 283 -20.47 0.00 18.45
C PRO A 283 -20.60 -0.68 17.09
N ARG A 284 -19.76 -1.65 16.81
CA ARG A 284 -19.76 -2.37 15.53
C ARG A 284 -19.86 -3.88 15.73
N ASN A 285 -20.66 -4.51 14.89
CA ASN A 285 -20.83 -5.96 14.89
C ASN A 285 -19.68 -6.64 14.15
N LEU A 286 -18.97 -7.53 14.84
CA LEU A 286 -18.09 -8.52 14.24
C LEU A 286 -18.94 -9.73 13.84
N ARG A 287 -18.93 -10.12 12.57
CA ARG A 287 -19.83 -11.14 12.01
C ARG A 287 -19.10 -12.40 11.58
N LYS A 288 -19.80 -13.52 11.53
CA LYS A 288 -19.25 -14.81 11.12
C LYS A 288 -18.88 -14.87 9.63
N ALA A 289 -19.56 -14.10 8.78
CA ALA A 289 -19.32 -14.02 7.34
C ALA A 289 -19.47 -12.57 6.84
N ALA A 290 -19.04 -12.34 5.59
CA ALA A 290 -19.08 -11.04 4.90
C ALA A 290 -20.52 -10.71 4.44
N SER A 291 -21.45 -10.60 5.35
CA SER A 291 -22.88 -10.31 5.13
C SER A 291 -23.50 -9.62 6.33
N THR A 292 -24.44 -8.71 6.09
CA THR A 292 -25.25 -8.06 7.12
C THR A 292 -26.14 -9.05 7.87
N ASP A 293 -26.51 -10.17 7.26
CA ASP A 293 -27.40 -11.18 7.82
C ASP A 293 -26.64 -12.27 8.58
N ALA A 294 -25.29 -12.27 8.46
CA ALA A 294 -24.48 -13.25 9.17
C ALA A 294 -24.56 -13.06 10.70
N PRO A 295 -24.52 -14.16 11.47
CA PRO A 295 -24.54 -14.10 12.93
C PRO A 295 -23.43 -13.20 13.49
N VAL A 296 -23.76 -12.44 14.54
CA VAL A 296 -22.81 -11.60 15.28
C VAL A 296 -21.97 -12.49 16.19
N VAL A 297 -20.66 -12.41 16.05
CA VAL A 297 -19.67 -13.15 16.86
C VAL A 297 -19.28 -12.35 18.11
N ALA A 298 -19.20 -11.03 17.96
CA ALA A 298 -18.89 -10.10 19.03
C ALA A 298 -19.36 -8.69 18.66
N VAL A 299 -19.50 -7.84 19.67
CA VAL A 299 -19.67 -6.40 19.49
C VAL A 299 -18.36 -5.72 19.86
N ILE A 300 -17.85 -4.89 18.95
CA ILE A 300 -16.66 -4.07 19.15
C ILE A 300 -17.12 -2.77 19.81
N PRO A 301 -16.52 -2.38 20.95
CA PRO A 301 -16.91 -1.17 21.66
C PRO A 301 -16.66 0.09 20.82
N PRO A 302 -17.32 1.21 21.12
CA PRO A 302 -17.17 2.45 20.37
C PRO A 302 -15.81 3.13 20.59
N ASP A 303 -15.22 3.00 21.78
CA ASP A 303 -13.96 3.67 22.13
C ASP A 303 -12.77 2.94 21.49
N PRO A 304 -12.02 3.59 20.57
CA PRO A 304 -10.88 3.01 19.86
C PRO A 304 -9.73 2.60 20.81
N ASN A 305 -9.65 3.16 22.01
CA ASN A 305 -8.62 2.80 22.98
C ASN A 305 -8.86 1.42 23.62
N LEU A 306 -10.09 0.91 23.54
CA LEU A 306 -10.47 -0.37 24.16
C LEU A 306 -10.22 -1.56 23.26
N TYR A 307 -9.89 -1.39 21.99
CA TYR A 307 -9.68 -2.50 21.05
C TYR A 307 -8.58 -2.21 20.04
N GLY A 308 -8.02 -3.27 19.47
CA GLY A 308 -7.12 -3.21 18.33
C GLY A 308 -7.62 -4.11 17.20
N ILE A 309 -7.66 -3.62 15.99
CA ILE A 309 -8.06 -4.37 14.80
C ILE A 309 -6.84 -4.64 13.93
N ARG A 310 -6.63 -5.90 13.58
CA ARG A 310 -5.65 -6.32 12.60
C ARG A 310 -6.36 -6.89 11.38
N PRO A 311 -6.17 -6.33 10.17
CA PRO A 311 -6.78 -6.87 8.97
C PRO A 311 -6.12 -8.19 8.58
N LEU A 312 -6.91 -9.11 8.04
CA LEU A 312 -6.47 -10.41 7.55
C LEU A 312 -6.76 -10.57 6.04
N GLU A 313 -7.92 -10.07 5.60
CA GLU A 313 -8.40 -10.21 4.23
C GLU A 313 -9.40 -9.09 3.93
N PHE A 314 -9.40 -8.59 2.69
CA PHE A 314 -10.44 -7.69 2.19
C PHE A 314 -11.23 -8.37 1.07
N ARG A 315 -12.56 -8.21 1.10
CA ARG A 315 -13.48 -8.75 0.09
C ARG A 315 -14.62 -7.76 -0.15
N GLY A 316 -14.53 -6.97 -1.20
CA GLY A 316 -15.48 -5.90 -1.48
C GLY A 316 -15.56 -4.90 -0.32
N ASP A 317 -16.76 -4.69 0.23
CA ASP A 317 -16.97 -3.76 1.35
C ASP A 317 -16.68 -4.38 2.73
N TRP A 318 -16.25 -5.64 2.77
CA TRP A 318 -15.99 -6.38 4.00
C TRP A 318 -14.51 -6.64 4.20
N ALA A 319 -14.08 -6.58 5.46
CA ALA A 319 -12.76 -7.02 5.89
C ALA A 319 -12.89 -8.14 6.92
N ARG A 320 -12.17 -9.23 6.72
CA ARG A 320 -11.92 -10.21 7.77
C ARG A 320 -10.82 -9.68 8.66
N VAL A 321 -11.07 -9.65 9.94
CA VAL A 321 -10.18 -9.03 10.92
C VAL A 321 -10.01 -9.90 12.16
N ARG A 322 -8.90 -9.68 12.83
CA ARG A 322 -8.66 -10.12 14.20
C ARG A 322 -8.79 -8.92 15.13
N VAL A 323 -9.67 -9.03 16.13
CA VAL A 323 -9.92 -7.99 17.12
C VAL A 323 -9.41 -8.45 18.47
N SER A 324 -8.60 -7.64 19.14
CA SER A 324 -8.16 -7.84 20.52
C SER A 324 -8.86 -6.83 21.44
N ILE A 325 -9.42 -7.30 22.56
CA ILE A 325 -10.07 -6.50 23.59
C ILE A 325 -9.53 -6.94 24.95
N PRO A 326 -8.91 -6.08 25.77
CA PRO A 326 -8.51 -4.71 25.42
C PRO A 326 -7.46 -4.69 24.29
N SER A 327 -7.21 -3.49 23.75
CA SER A 327 -6.14 -3.30 22.79
C SER A 327 -4.80 -3.78 23.38
N THR A 328 -4.04 -4.54 22.59
CA THR A 328 -2.66 -4.91 22.94
C THR A 328 -1.64 -3.96 22.31
N TYR A 329 -2.15 -2.94 21.64
CA TYR A 329 -1.38 -1.97 20.89
C TYR A 329 -1.25 -0.68 21.72
N CYS A 330 -0.11 -0.05 21.67
CA CYS A 330 0.20 1.16 22.44
C CYS A 330 -0.03 1.04 23.96
N ALA A 331 -0.34 -0.15 24.45
CA ALA A 331 -0.52 -0.37 25.87
C ALA A 331 0.82 -0.67 26.53
N ASP A 332 1.19 0.14 27.51
CA ASP A 332 2.32 -0.12 28.39
C ASP A 332 1.84 -0.01 29.86
N PRO A 333 1.88 -1.09 30.66
CA PRO A 333 2.25 -2.45 30.28
C PRO A 333 1.16 -3.14 29.41
N LYS A 334 1.60 -4.07 28.55
CA LYS A 334 0.66 -4.86 27.73
C LYS A 334 -0.32 -5.62 28.63
N PRO A 335 -1.62 -5.63 28.31
CA PRO A 335 -2.60 -6.33 29.08
C PRO A 335 -2.29 -7.84 29.13
N ARG A 336 -2.25 -8.41 30.33
CA ARG A 336 -1.91 -9.83 30.55
C ARG A 336 -2.86 -10.81 29.85
N ARG A 337 -4.11 -10.39 29.59
CA ARG A 337 -5.14 -11.23 28.94
C ARG A 337 -6.00 -10.35 28.02
N ALA A 338 -5.81 -10.45 26.73
CA ALA A 338 -6.72 -9.90 25.74
C ALA A 338 -7.64 -11.01 25.20
N ARG A 339 -8.93 -10.73 25.08
CA ARG A 339 -9.86 -11.59 24.35
C ARG A 339 -9.67 -11.34 22.85
N VAL A 340 -9.30 -12.38 22.12
CA VAL A 340 -9.12 -12.30 20.68
C VAL A 340 -10.32 -12.96 19.98
N ARG A 341 -10.87 -12.29 18.97
CA ARG A 341 -11.95 -12.79 18.11
C ARG A 341 -11.61 -12.53 16.67
N GLU A 342 -12.00 -13.42 15.78
CA GLU A 342 -11.92 -13.24 14.33
C GLU A 342 -13.33 -13.19 13.73
N GLY A 343 -13.48 -12.39 12.69
CA GLY A 343 -14.73 -12.26 11.98
C GLY A 343 -14.66 -11.20 10.90
N TRP A 344 -15.82 -10.86 10.37
CA TRP A 344 -15.98 -9.89 9.30
C TRP A 344 -16.60 -8.61 9.81
N ILE A 345 -16.08 -7.49 9.36
CA ILE A 345 -16.63 -6.15 9.58
C ILE A 345 -16.82 -5.43 8.26
N ARG A 346 -17.80 -4.55 8.19
CA ARG A 346 -17.94 -3.66 7.05
C ARG A 346 -16.91 -2.53 7.19
N TRP A 347 -15.97 -2.47 6.27
CA TRP A 347 -14.88 -1.50 6.31
C TRP A 347 -15.10 -0.27 5.42
N ARG A 348 -16.07 -0.35 4.49
CA ARG A 348 -16.49 0.78 3.65
C ARG A 348 -17.86 1.29 4.08
N SER A 349 -18.00 2.61 4.13
CA SER A 349 -19.26 3.31 4.28
C SER A 349 -20.06 3.33 2.96
N ALA A 350 -21.29 3.84 2.98
CA ALA A 350 -22.14 3.92 1.79
C ALA A 350 -21.56 4.85 0.69
N ASP A 351 -20.84 5.90 1.08
CA ASP A 351 -20.10 6.82 0.22
C ASP A 351 -18.75 6.26 -0.28
N ARG A 352 -18.49 4.96 -0.03
CA ARG A 352 -17.25 4.22 -0.35
C ARG A 352 -16.01 4.66 0.44
N SER A 353 -16.12 5.62 1.33
CA SER A 353 -15.03 5.98 2.24
C SER A 353 -14.71 4.83 3.21
N PRO A 354 -13.46 4.72 3.69
CA PRO A 354 -13.12 3.75 4.71
C PRO A 354 -13.80 4.11 6.04
N ALA A 355 -14.48 3.13 6.65
CA ALA A 355 -14.99 3.22 8.02
C ALA A 355 -13.90 2.92 9.06
N LEU A 356 -12.79 2.34 8.62
CA LEU A 356 -11.60 2.04 9.40
C LEU A 356 -10.51 3.07 9.13
N TRP A 357 -9.68 3.33 10.14
CA TRP A 357 -8.49 4.14 10.02
C TRP A 357 -7.34 3.57 10.84
N TYR A 358 -6.17 4.15 10.74
CA TYR A 358 -4.96 3.74 11.42
C TYR A 358 -4.28 4.94 12.08
N TYR A 359 -3.41 4.67 13.04
CA TYR A 359 -2.65 5.72 13.71
C TYR A 359 -1.50 6.17 12.81
N THR A 360 -1.63 7.35 12.22
CA THR A 360 -0.66 7.92 11.27
C THR A 360 0.65 8.33 11.94
N ARG A 361 0.60 8.59 13.24
CA ARG A 361 1.74 9.04 14.06
C ARG A 361 2.35 7.93 14.92
N GLY A 362 1.88 6.71 14.76
CA GLY A 362 2.28 5.58 15.61
C GLY A 362 1.68 5.67 17.03
N CYS A 363 2.35 5.06 17.98
CA CYS A 363 1.96 5.08 19.40
C CYS A 363 2.79 6.10 20.17
#